data_554ee3b6b8b58fdfb71939ec1b55f75e
#
_entry.id   554ee3b6b8b58fdfb71939ec1b55f75e
#
_cell.length_a   1.000
_cell.length_b   1.000
_cell.length_c   1.000
_cell.angle_alpha   90.00
_cell.angle_beta   90.00
_cell.angle_gamma   90.00
#
_symmetry.space_group_name_H-M   'P 1'
#
loop_
_entity.id
_entity.type
_entity.pdbx_description
1 polymer ?
#
loop_
_entity_poly.entity_id
_entity_poly.type
_entity_poly.pdbx_seq_one_letter_code
_entity_poly.pdbx_strand_id
1 'polypeptide(L)'
;MTNYKIWERFGVEMEFMIVDRETLQVLPRADIPLGKDKDGNQLSDVEYDDIGLSNELVSHVLEFKCAHPKSTFDGLGKRFFHEIRRANKKLEKIGAMLLPSAAHPFMDPAEMQLWPYDCLDIYQTYDRIFNCKGHGWANLQSTHLNLSFDGDDEFGELHAAIRLLLPLIPAIAASSPYLDSKYTGFKDARIEVYRHNQDKVPEIAGLVIPEKAYTYDEYNTQIFDKVKKAIAPYDPEHLLNHFFLNSRGAIARFDRGAIEIRLVDIQECPNADIAIVELEIATLKAIASGKLANGKAPHTMKEYREFLRDFDTARLSEMLTQTSRDAEDTVIDWSEYLAVFGMEGKCTAGELWKHVFDAVKGDLTEVSRNVMEQMLARGTLSSALYRALGDAPSRKDFVTEYKKLADCLAHNRLYGLN
;
A
#
# COMPACT_ATOMS: atom_id res chain seq x y z
N MET A 1 -25.39 -1.30 9.55
CA MET A 1 -24.24 -0.40 9.60
C MET A 1 -24.62 0.86 8.88
N THR A 2 -24.23 2.03 9.37
CA THR A 2 -24.45 3.30 8.67
C THR A 2 -23.41 3.37 7.56
N ASN A 3 -23.78 3.25 6.30
CA ASN A 3 -22.87 3.42 5.19
C ASN A 3 -22.49 4.91 5.11
N TYR A 4 -21.20 5.18 5.00
CA TYR A 4 -20.70 6.52 4.72
C TYR A 4 -20.68 6.77 3.21
N LYS A 5 -20.96 7.99 2.81
CA LYS A 5 -20.91 8.40 1.40
C LYS A 5 -19.49 8.45 0.86
N ILE A 6 -19.37 8.43 -0.45
CA ILE A 6 -18.09 8.63 -1.14
C ILE A 6 -17.39 9.90 -0.59
N TRP A 7 -16.10 9.80 -0.32
CA TRP A 7 -15.25 10.87 0.24
C TRP A 7 -15.58 11.32 1.67
N GLU A 8 -16.58 10.72 2.34
CA GLU A 8 -16.98 11.13 3.69
C GLU A 8 -16.02 10.60 4.75
N ARG A 9 -15.54 9.37 4.55
CA ARG A 9 -14.63 8.71 5.50
C ARG A 9 -13.51 7.99 4.78
N PHE A 10 -12.38 7.85 5.50
CA PHE A 10 -11.25 7.04 5.09
C PHE A 10 -10.64 6.32 6.30
N GLY A 11 -9.86 5.27 6.03
CA GLY A 11 -8.99 4.58 6.98
C GLY A 11 -7.59 4.45 6.42
N VAL A 12 -6.58 4.45 7.27
CA VAL A 12 -5.18 4.21 6.91
C VAL A 12 -4.63 3.09 7.77
N GLU A 13 -3.84 2.21 7.15
CA GLU A 13 -3.11 1.12 7.80
C GLU A 13 -1.64 1.22 7.39
N MET A 14 -0.72 0.92 8.30
CA MET A 14 0.73 1.01 8.09
C MET A 14 1.41 -0.22 8.68
N GLU A 15 2.14 -0.97 7.87
CA GLU A 15 2.83 -2.19 8.28
C GLU A 15 4.31 -1.92 8.50
N PHE A 16 4.87 -2.42 9.61
CA PHE A 16 6.28 -2.30 9.92
C PHE A 16 6.88 -3.62 10.35
N MET A 17 8.11 -3.89 9.90
CA MET A 17 8.86 -5.08 10.28
C MET A 17 9.59 -4.87 11.60
N ILE A 18 9.62 -5.91 12.45
CA ILE A 18 10.37 -5.93 13.70
C ILE A 18 11.74 -6.55 13.46
N VAL A 19 12.79 -5.82 13.84
CA VAL A 19 14.17 -6.22 13.64
C VAL A 19 15.03 -6.01 14.89
N ASP A 20 16.13 -6.74 14.98
CA ASP A 20 17.19 -6.49 15.94
C ASP A 20 17.87 -5.13 15.67
N ARG A 21 18.10 -4.33 16.70
CA ARG A 21 18.62 -2.96 16.57
C ARG A 21 20.04 -2.87 16.03
N GLU A 22 20.87 -3.88 16.27
CA GLU A 22 22.26 -3.85 15.87
C GLU A 22 22.48 -4.46 14.49
N THR A 23 21.88 -5.60 14.25
CA THR A 23 22.12 -6.43 13.06
C THR A 23 21.09 -6.24 11.97
N LEU A 24 19.92 -5.67 12.28
CA LEU A 24 18.71 -5.63 11.46
C LEU A 24 18.20 -7.02 11.07
N GLN A 25 18.55 -8.07 11.79
CA GLN A 25 17.97 -9.39 11.65
C GLN A 25 16.48 -9.31 12.01
N VAL A 26 15.63 -9.97 11.23
CA VAL A 26 14.18 -10.02 11.48
C VAL A 26 13.89 -10.79 12.76
N LEU A 27 13.00 -10.26 13.59
CA LEU A 27 12.61 -10.85 14.86
C LEU A 27 11.08 -11.09 14.92
N PRO A 28 10.64 -12.34 15.09
CA PRO A 28 9.21 -12.69 15.16
C PRO A 28 8.63 -12.33 16.55
N ARG A 29 8.49 -11.06 16.86
CA ARG A 29 8.16 -10.53 18.18
C ARG A 29 7.00 -9.51 18.20
N ALA A 30 6.02 -9.64 17.29
CA ALA A 30 4.79 -8.84 17.34
C ALA A 30 4.00 -9.05 18.65
N ASP A 31 4.21 -10.16 19.35
CA ASP A 31 3.67 -10.44 20.67
C ASP A 31 3.99 -9.36 21.72
N ILE A 32 5.16 -8.72 21.63
CA ILE A 32 5.64 -7.73 22.62
C ILE A 32 4.85 -6.40 22.52
N PRO A 33 4.69 -5.74 21.35
CA PRO A 33 3.88 -4.53 21.25
C PRO A 33 2.39 -4.77 21.52
N LEU A 34 1.84 -5.88 21.06
CA LEU A 34 0.43 -6.27 21.28
C LEU A 34 0.16 -6.55 22.74
N GLY A 35 1.03 -7.30 23.41
CA GLY A 35 0.91 -7.61 24.83
C GLY A 35 -0.15 -8.67 25.13
N LYS A 36 -0.58 -8.72 26.38
CA LYS A 36 -1.51 -9.74 26.87
C LYS A 36 -2.72 -9.10 27.55
N ASP A 37 -3.83 -9.81 27.58
CA ASP A 37 -5.01 -9.44 28.34
C ASP A 37 -4.78 -9.65 29.87
N LYS A 38 -5.79 -9.32 30.67
CA LYS A 38 -5.77 -9.49 32.12
C LYS A 38 -5.65 -10.96 32.58
N ASP A 39 -6.02 -11.89 31.72
CA ASP A 39 -6.02 -13.33 32.01
C ASP A 39 -4.72 -14.00 31.50
N GLY A 40 -3.82 -13.21 30.87
CA GLY A 40 -2.50 -13.65 30.38
C GLY A 40 -2.51 -14.18 28.94
N ASN A 41 -3.64 -14.11 28.22
CA ASN A 41 -3.73 -14.53 26.82
C ASN A 41 -3.08 -13.49 25.90
N GLN A 42 -2.41 -13.95 24.86
CA GLN A 42 -1.84 -13.08 23.86
C GLN A 42 -2.94 -12.34 23.09
N LEU A 43 -2.77 -11.02 22.94
CA LEU A 43 -3.65 -10.19 22.14
C LEU A 43 -3.17 -10.17 20.68
N SER A 44 -4.08 -10.25 19.75
CA SER A 44 -3.83 -10.14 18.29
C SER A 44 -4.27 -8.79 17.73
N ASP A 45 -5.13 -8.07 18.43
CA ASP A 45 -5.60 -6.72 18.10
C ASP A 45 -5.74 -5.90 19.39
N VAL A 46 -5.29 -4.63 19.35
CA VAL A 46 -5.33 -3.70 20.49
C VAL A 46 -5.65 -2.30 19.99
N GLU A 47 -6.66 -1.67 20.55
CA GLU A 47 -6.99 -0.29 20.22
C GLU A 47 -6.47 0.69 21.29
N TYR A 48 -5.86 1.77 20.84
CA TYR A 48 -5.40 2.90 21.64
C TYR A 48 -5.99 4.20 21.09
N ASP A 49 -7.06 4.67 21.68
CA ASP A 49 -7.80 5.88 21.23
C ASP A 49 -8.09 5.87 19.71
N ASP A 50 -7.25 6.55 18.92
CA ASP A 50 -7.43 6.74 17.50
C ASP A 50 -6.74 5.71 16.60
N ILE A 51 -5.74 5.00 17.13
CA ILE A 51 -4.91 4.05 16.39
C ILE A 51 -4.93 2.68 17.06
N GLY A 52 -5.26 1.65 16.29
CA GLY A 52 -5.14 0.25 16.68
C GLY A 52 -3.83 -0.36 16.20
N LEU A 53 -3.46 -1.47 16.84
CA LEU A 53 -2.35 -2.34 16.43
C LEU A 53 -2.88 -3.75 16.24
N SER A 54 -2.44 -4.44 15.19
CA SER A 54 -2.76 -5.85 14.96
C SER A 54 -1.56 -6.65 14.47
N ASN A 55 -1.66 -7.96 14.61
CA ASN A 55 -0.74 -8.88 13.97
C ASN A 55 -1.02 -8.97 12.46
N GLU A 56 -0.01 -9.44 11.75
CA GLU A 56 -0.09 -9.91 10.39
C GLU A 56 0.07 -11.43 10.28
N LEU A 57 0.02 -11.99 9.07
CA LEU A 57 0.26 -13.41 8.81
C LEU A 57 1.56 -13.89 9.45
N VAL A 58 2.59 -13.05 9.43
CA VAL A 58 3.92 -13.35 10.00
C VAL A 58 4.16 -12.62 11.32
N SER A 59 4.77 -13.32 12.28
CA SER A 59 5.01 -12.82 13.64
C SER A 59 6.02 -11.66 13.74
N HIS A 60 6.63 -11.25 12.64
CA HIS A 60 7.61 -10.17 12.60
C HIS A 60 7.10 -8.89 11.96
N VAL A 61 5.82 -8.83 11.57
CA VAL A 61 5.17 -7.63 11.07
C VAL A 61 4.09 -7.19 12.05
N LEU A 62 4.02 -5.89 12.28
CA LEU A 62 3.02 -5.22 13.11
C LEU A 62 2.32 -4.16 12.26
N GLU A 63 1.00 -4.25 12.21
CA GLU A 63 0.15 -3.26 11.57
C GLU A 63 -0.29 -2.20 12.57
N PHE A 64 -0.30 -0.95 12.13
CA PHE A 64 -0.91 0.20 12.81
C PHE A 64 -2.05 0.71 11.93
N LYS A 65 -3.25 0.83 12.48
CA LYS A 65 -4.44 1.20 11.71
C LYS A 65 -5.30 2.24 12.41
N CYS A 66 -6.04 3.01 11.64
CA CYS A 66 -7.11 3.84 12.20
C CYS A 66 -8.11 2.97 12.95
N ALA A 67 -8.30 3.16 14.26
CA ALA A 67 -9.28 2.42 15.06
C ALA A 67 -10.72 2.66 14.56
N HIS A 68 -10.97 3.87 14.03
CA HIS A 68 -12.26 4.27 13.45
C HIS A 68 -12.05 5.08 12.18
N PRO A 69 -13.00 5.03 11.20
CA PRO A 69 -12.93 5.84 9.99
C PRO A 69 -12.78 7.33 10.28
N LYS A 70 -11.86 8.00 9.60
CA LYS A 70 -11.53 9.42 9.77
C LYS A 70 -12.21 10.28 8.71
N SER A 71 -12.41 11.56 9.03
CA SER A 71 -12.93 12.57 8.09
C SER A 71 -11.92 13.69 7.78
N THR A 72 -10.78 13.70 8.46
CA THR A 72 -9.72 14.69 8.30
C THR A 72 -8.35 14.08 8.56
N PHE A 73 -7.35 14.56 7.84
CA PHE A 73 -5.94 14.21 8.05
C PHE A 73 -5.25 15.02 9.15
N ASP A 74 -5.92 16.04 9.71
CA ASP A 74 -5.33 16.90 10.71
C ASP A 74 -4.75 16.12 11.90
N GLY A 75 -3.44 16.20 12.06
CA GLY A 75 -2.70 15.54 13.13
C GLY A 75 -2.63 14.00 13.04
N LEU A 76 -3.14 13.38 11.96
CA LEU A 76 -3.17 11.91 11.85
C LEU A 76 -1.75 11.31 11.87
N GLY A 77 -0.80 11.87 11.11
CA GLY A 77 0.59 11.44 11.13
C GLY A 77 1.23 11.49 12.52
N LYS A 78 0.88 12.50 13.34
CA LYS A 78 1.34 12.60 14.75
C LYS A 78 0.74 11.50 15.63
N ARG A 79 -0.53 11.11 15.39
CA ARG A 79 -1.19 10.02 16.15
C ARG A 79 -0.53 8.68 15.83
N PHE A 80 -0.31 8.36 14.56
CA PHE A 80 0.47 7.17 14.17
C PHE A 80 1.87 7.19 14.78
N PHE A 81 2.58 8.29 14.66
CA PHE A 81 3.92 8.43 15.23
C PHE A 81 3.96 8.20 16.75
N HIS A 82 2.95 8.65 17.48
CA HIS A 82 2.84 8.42 18.92
C HIS A 82 2.79 6.93 19.26
N GLU A 83 1.94 6.16 18.55
CA GLU A 83 1.78 4.73 18.81
C GLU A 83 2.99 3.90 18.30
N ILE A 84 3.60 4.30 17.18
CA ILE A 84 4.86 3.72 16.70
C ILE A 84 5.98 3.90 17.74
N ARG A 85 6.12 5.07 18.32
CA ARG A 85 7.05 5.30 19.43
C ARG A 85 6.75 4.45 20.66
N ARG A 86 5.47 4.27 20.98
CA ARG A 86 5.02 3.42 22.08
C ARG A 86 5.40 1.96 21.85
N ALA A 87 5.20 1.44 20.64
CA ALA A 87 5.61 0.10 20.25
C ALA A 87 7.14 -0.05 20.31
N ASN A 88 7.89 0.89 19.74
CA ASN A 88 9.35 0.90 19.78
C ASN A 88 9.90 0.90 21.22
N LYS A 89 9.27 1.65 22.14
CA LYS A 89 9.66 1.64 23.57
C LYS A 89 9.47 0.27 24.24
N LYS A 90 8.46 -0.51 23.79
CA LYS A 90 8.29 -1.90 24.28
C LYS A 90 9.36 -2.81 23.67
N LEU A 91 9.63 -2.70 22.36
CA LEU A 91 10.62 -3.49 21.63
C LEU A 91 12.05 -3.21 22.09
N GLU A 92 12.37 -1.98 22.47
CA GLU A 92 13.70 -1.60 22.98
C GLU A 92 14.15 -2.45 24.18
N LYS A 93 13.21 -2.90 25.03
CA LYS A 93 13.52 -3.76 26.19
C LYS A 93 14.10 -5.12 25.83
N ILE A 94 13.93 -5.55 24.59
CA ILE A 94 14.45 -6.81 24.06
C ILE A 94 15.49 -6.59 22.95
N GLY A 95 16.03 -5.36 22.80
CA GLY A 95 17.02 -5.02 21.78
C GLY A 95 16.44 -4.96 20.36
N ALA A 96 15.11 -4.81 20.22
CA ALA A 96 14.43 -4.74 18.92
C ALA A 96 13.94 -3.32 18.58
N MET A 97 13.57 -3.11 17.32
CA MET A 97 12.92 -1.89 16.82
C MET A 97 12.06 -2.18 15.59
N LEU A 98 11.21 -1.23 15.23
CA LEU A 98 10.48 -1.21 13.95
C LEU A 98 11.39 -0.66 12.85
N LEU A 99 11.34 -1.30 11.68
CA LEU A 99 12.02 -0.87 10.46
C LEU A 99 11.00 -0.46 9.40
N PRO A 100 11.05 0.77 8.88
CA PRO A 100 10.16 1.23 7.80
C PRO A 100 10.75 0.84 6.44
N SER A 101 10.55 -0.40 6.04
CA SER A 101 11.01 -0.95 4.78
C SER A 101 9.89 -1.74 4.12
N ALA A 102 9.50 -1.38 2.92
CA ALA A 102 8.46 -2.10 2.19
C ALA A 102 8.89 -3.50 1.77
N ALA A 103 10.21 -3.71 1.64
CA ALA A 103 10.83 -5.02 1.57
C ALA A 103 12.17 -4.98 2.31
N HIS A 104 12.39 -5.93 3.21
CA HIS A 104 13.66 -6.03 3.93
C HIS A 104 14.77 -6.50 2.97
N PRO A 105 15.90 -5.79 2.85
CA PRO A 105 16.84 -6.01 1.77
C PRO A 105 17.60 -7.33 1.83
N PHE A 106 17.60 -8.04 2.96
CA PHE A 106 18.44 -9.22 3.16
C PHE A 106 17.87 -10.26 4.14
N MET A 107 16.55 -10.25 4.43
CA MET A 107 15.97 -11.34 5.19
C MET A 107 15.90 -12.62 4.36
N ASP A 108 15.99 -13.76 5.02
CA ASP A 108 15.65 -15.06 4.43
C ASP A 108 14.17 -15.35 4.69
N PRO A 109 13.30 -15.35 3.66
CA PRO A 109 11.88 -15.64 3.86
C PRO A 109 11.60 -17.05 4.41
N ALA A 110 12.53 -18.00 4.22
CA ALA A 110 12.38 -19.35 4.74
C ALA A 110 12.39 -19.42 6.28
N GLU A 111 12.96 -18.40 6.96
CA GLU A 111 13.00 -18.28 8.41
C GLU A 111 11.73 -17.66 9.01
N MET A 112 10.74 -17.26 8.18
CA MET A 112 9.51 -16.66 8.66
C MET A 112 8.76 -17.59 9.63
N GLN A 113 8.02 -16.99 10.57
CA GLN A 113 7.15 -17.69 11.50
C GLN A 113 5.74 -17.12 11.36
N LEU A 114 4.75 -18.01 11.15
CA LEU A 114 3.35 -17.63 11.19
C LEU A 114 2.99 -17.10 12.58
N TRP A 115 2.00 -16.20 12.64
CA TRP A 115 1.40 -15.80 13.90
C TRP A 115 0.71 -17.02 14.55
N PRO A 116 1.13 -17.43 15.75
CA PRO A 116 0.74 -18.73 16.30
C PRO A 116 -0.52 -18.69 17.18
N TYR A 117 -1.28 -17.60 17.14
CA TYR A 117 -2.45 -17.40 17.98
C TYR A 117 -3.73 -17.36 17.13
N ASP A 118 -4.48 -16.26 17.17
CA ASP A 118 -5.74 -16.15 16.43
C ASP A 118 -5.52 -16.35 14.91
N CYS A 119 -6.48 -16.97 14.24
CA CYS A 119 -6.45 -17.24 12.79
C CYS A 119 -5.31 -18.16 12.30
N LEU A 120 -4.66 -18.90 13.20
CA LEU A 120 -3.54 -19.79 12.81
C LEU A 120 -3.94 -20.83 11.77
N ASP A 121 -5.14 -21.39 11.85
CA ASP A 121 -5.70 -22.34 10.87
C ASP A 121 -5.83 -21.73 9.47
N ILE A 122 -6.24 -20.47 9.39
CA ILE A 122 -6.29 -19.69 8.14
C ILE A 122 -4.87 -19.50 7.60
N TYR A 123 -3.92 -19.05 8.43
CA TYR A 123 -2.53 -18.81 8.03
C TYR A 123 -1.82 -20.10 7.60
N GLN A 124 -2.06 -21.21 8.28
CA GLN A 124 -1.55 -22.52 7.88
C GLN A 124 -2.16 -22.98 6.55
N THR A 125 -3.42 -22.66 6.28
CA THR A 125 -4.06 -22.94 5.00
C THR A 125 -3.43 -22.13 3.87
N TYR A 126 -3.14 -20.84 4.09
CA TYR A 126 -2.38 -20.04 3.12
C TYR A 126 -0.98 -20.63 2.87
N ASP A 127 -0.24 -20.99 3.91
CA ASP A 127 1.10 -21.57 3.77
C ASP A 127 1.06 -22.91 3.01
N ARG A 128 0.10 -23.76 3.31
CA ARG A 128 -0.11 -25.03 2.60
C ARG A 128 -0.41 -24.84 1.10
N ILE A 129 -1.17 -23.80 0.76
CA ILE A 129 -1.56 -23.53 -0.63
C ILE A 129 -0.46 -22.80 -1.39
N PHE A 130 0.08 -21.72 -0.83
CA PHE A 130 0.93 -20.77 -1.55
C PHE A 130 2.40 -20.82 -1.15
N ASN A 131 2.78 -21.61 -0.14
CA ASN A 131 4.14 -21.61 0.43
C ASN A 131 4.59 -20.21 0.86
N CYS A 132 4.08 -19.76 2.01
CA CYS A 132 4.33 -18.41 2.53
C CYS A 132 5.80 -18.12 2.89
N LYS A 133 6.71 -19.07 2.69
CA LYS A 133 8.18 -18.91 2.87
C LYS A 133 8.86 -18.23 1.69
N GLY A 134 8.15 -17.38 0.97
CA GLY A 134 8.64 -16.52 -0.09
C GLY A 134 8.56 -15.04 0.30
N HIS A 135 9.29 -14.19 -0.41
CA HIS A 135 9.26 -12.73 -0.16
C HIS A 135 7.84 -12.16 -0.17
N GLY A 136 6.99 -12.66 -1.06
CA GLY A 136 5.64 -12.14 -1.22
C GLY A 136 4.70 -12.27 -0.03
N TRP A 137 5.00 -13.19 0.90
CA TRP A 137 4.23 -13.38 2.12
C TRP A 137 5.00 -12.96 3.38
N ALA A 138 6.33 -13.09 3.35
CA ALA A 138 7.17 -12.87 4.52
C ALA A 138 7.85 -11.51 4.56
N ASN A 139 7.90 -10.79 3.43
CA ASN A 139 8.77 -9.62 3.27
C ASN A 139 8.14 -8.45 2.51
N LEU A 140 6.84 -8.26 2.60
CA LEU A 140 6.17 -7.12 1.96
C LEU A 140 5.41 -6.32 3.01
N GLN A 141 5.68 -5.02 3.11
CA GLN A 141 5.03 -4.08 4.02
C GLN A 141 4.51 -2.88 3.22
N SER A 142 3.29 -2.49 3.52
CA SER A 142 2.54 -1.46 2.77
C SER A 142 1.85 -0.45 3.67
N THR A 143 1.41 0.61 3.05
CA THR A 143 0.38 1.50 3.57
C THR A 143 -0.90 1.25 2.79
N HIS A 144 -2.02 0.99 3.49
CA HIS A 144 -3.32 0.82 2.88
C HIS A 144 -4.18 2.06 3.08
N LEU A 145 -4.99 2.37 2.06
CA LEU A 145 -5.98 3.44 2.10
C LEU A 145 -7.38 2.88 1.85
N ASN A 146 -8.25 2.98 2.83
CA ASN A 146 -9.65 2.60 2.75
C ASN A 146 -10.52 3.83 2.46
N LEU A 147 -11.38 3.80 1.45
CA LEU A 147 -12.26 4.90 1.04
C LEU A 147 -13.71 4.46 1.05
N SER A 148 -14.56 5.22 1.75
CA SER A 148 -16.00 4.90 1.86
C SER A 148 -16.77 5.15 0.57
N PHE A 149 -17.85 4.35 0.37
CA PHE A 149 -18.88 4.54 -0.65
C PHE A 149 -20.23 3.97 -0.19
N ASP A 150 -21.31 4.43 -0.79
CA ASP A 150 -22.67 3.94 -0.55
C ASP A 150 -23.41 3.69 -1.86
N GLY A 151 -23.67 2.41 -2.16
CA GLY A 151 -24.35 1.96 -3.37
C GLY A 151 -23.48 1.92 -4.64
N ASP A 152 -24.06 1.38 -5.71
CA ASP A 152 -23.36 1.08 -6.96
C ASP A 152 -22.86 2.32 -7.70
N ASP A 153 -23.60 3.42 -7.65
CA ASP A 153 -23.21 4.65 -8.37
C ASP A 153 -21.92 5.22 -7.80
N GLU A 154 -21.82 5.33 -6.46
CA GLU A 154 -20.62 5.82 -5.78
C GLU A 154 -19.46 4.82 -5.88
N PHE A 155 -19.77 3.52 -5.76
CA PHE A 155 -18.77 2.45 -5.99
C PHE A 155 -18.18 2.55 -7.40
N GLY A 156 -19.02 2.62 -8.42
CA GLY A 156 -18.58 2.67 -9.82
C GLY A 156 -17.77 3.91 -10.17
N GLU A 157 -18.12 5.07 -9.57
CA GLU A 157 -17.34 6.31 -9.71
C GLU A 157 -15.96 6.18 -9.06
N LEU A 158 -15.90 5.74 -7.79
CA LEU A 158 -14.68 5.57 -7.05
C LEU A 158 -13.77 4.50 -7.68
N HIS A 159 -14.32 3.35 -8.03
CA HIS A 159 -13.57 2.25 -8.61
C HIS A 159 -12.97 2.60 -9.98
N ALA A 160 -13.69 3.33 -10.83
CA ALA A 160 -13.16 3.81 -12.10
C ALA A 160 -11.96 4.77 -11.91
N ALA A 161 -12.06 5.72 -10.96
CA ALA A 161 -10.98 6.63 -10.65
C ALA A 161 -9.75 5.91 -10.06
N ILE A 162 -9.97 4.95 -9.13
CA ILE A 162 -8.90 4.16 -8.52
C ILE A 162 -8.14 3.36 -9.58
N ARG A 163 -8.82 2.70 -10.52
CA ARG A 163 -8.15 1.94 -11.58
C ARG A 163 -7.14 2.79 -12.38
N LEU A 164 -7.42 4.07 -12.54
CA LEU A 164 -6.52 5.01 -13.24
C LEU A 164 -5.39 5.52 -12.34
N LEU A 165 -5.60 5.58 -11.03
CA LEU A 165 -4.56 6.00 -10.09
C LEU A 165 -3.53 4.90 -9.83
N LEU A 166 -3.97 3.64 -9.69
CA LEU A 166 -3.09 2.51 -9.30
C LEU A 166 -1.77 2.44 -10.08
N PRO A 167 -1.75 2.59 -11.42
CA PRO A 167 -0.49 2.53 -12.18
C PRO A 167 0.51 3.65 -11.87
N LEU A 168 0.08 4.74 -11.24
CA LEU A 168 0.95 5.87 -10.90
C LEU A 168 1.54 5.78 -9.48
N ILE A 169 0.98 4.94 -8.60
CA ILE A 169 1.39 4.86 -7.20
C ILE A 169 2.89 4.60 -7.03
N PRO A 170 3.52 3.64 -7.75
CA PRO A 170 4.96 3.39 -7.59
C PRO A 170 5.83 4.62 -7.89
N ALA A 171 5.36 5.53 -8.74
CA ALA A 171 6.13 6.72 -9.12
C ALA A 171 6.29 7.77 -8.00
N ILE A 172 5.52 7.65 -6.90
CA ILE A 172 5.68 8.47 -5.69
C ILE A 172 6.00 7.65 -4.45
N ALA A 173 5.58 6.37 -4.41
CA ALA A 173 5.61 5.56 -3.20
C ALA A 173 6.71 4.49 -3.20
N ALA A 174 7.38 4.18 -4.32
CA ALA A 174 8.38 3.11 -4.37
C ALA A 174 9.45 3.27 -3.27
N SER A 175 9.64 2.21 -2.46
CA SER A 175 10.61 2.17 -1.36
C SER A 175 11.30 0.82 -1.17
N SER A 176 11.18 -0.11 -2.15
CA SER A 176 11.60 -1.51 -2.03
C SER A 176 12.60 -1.97 -3.10
N PRO A 177 13.74 -1.28 -3.31
CA PRO A 177 14.61 -1.59 -4.45
C PRO A 177 15.49 -2.83 -4.29
N TYR A 178 15.60 -3.39 -3.07
CA TYR A 178 16.54 -4.45 -2.76
C TYR A 178 15.86 -5.68 -2.17
N LEU A 179 16.20 -6.86 -2.70
CA LEU A 179 15.93 -8.18 -2.15
C LEU A 179 17.18 -9.04 -2.24
N ASP A 180 17.36 -10.01 -1.35
CA ASP A 180 18.51 -10.93 -1.33
C ASP A 180 19.88 -10.24 -1.42
N SER A 181 19.97 -9.08 -0.77
CA SER A 181 21.19 -8.23 -0.78
C SER A 181 21.60 -7.72 -2.16
N LYS A 182 20.64 -7.56 -3.09
CA LYS A 182 20.88 -7.09 -4.47
C LYS A 182 19.83 -6.07 -4.89
N TYR A 183 20.22 -5.16 -5.76
CA TYR A 183 19.27 -4.37 -6.51
C TYR A 183 18.48 -5.29 -7.45
N THR A 184 17.16 -5.21 -7.38
CA THR A 184 16.27 -6.13 -8.11
C THR A 184 16.06 -5.75 -9.58
N GLY A 185 16.44 -4.54 -9.97
CA GLY A 185 16.06 -3.94 -11.26
C GLY A 185 14.70 -3.24 -11.21
N PHE A 186 14.01 -3.29 -10.06
CA PHE A 186 12.75 -2.59 -9.81
C PHE A 186 12.94 -1.60 -8.66
N LYS A 187 12.37 -0.41 -8.78
CA LYS A 187 12.29 0.56 -7.68
C LYS A 187 11.22 0.17 -6.67
N ASP A 188 10.15 -0.47 -7.14
CA ASP A 188 9.10 -1.10 -6.35
C ASP A 188 9.12 -2.63 -6.59
N ALA A 189 10.06 -3.30 -5.94
CA ALA A 189 10.15 -4.76 -6.02
C ALA A 189 9.00 -5.45 -5.26
N ARG A 190 8.39 -4.77 -4.29
CA ARG A 190 7.24 -5.28 -3.55
C ARG A 190 6.08 -5.59 -4.49
N ILE A 191 5.71 -4.68 -5.37
CA ILE A 191 4.61 -4.91 -6.34
C ILE A 191 4.99 -6.00 -7.33
N GLU A 192 6.25 -6.06 -7.80
CA GLU A 192 6.67 -7.13 -8.71
C GLU A 192 6.54 -8.51 -8.05
N VAL A 193 6.98 -8.65 -6.80
CA VAL A 193 6.80 -9.90 -6.04
C VAL A 193 5.32 -10.18 -5.76
N TYR A 194 4.57 -9.14 -5.36
CA TYR A 194 3.13 -9.25 -5.05
C TYR A 194 2.31 -9.81 -6.22
N ARG A 195 2.64 -9.44 -7.45
CA ARG A 195 1.97 -9.94 -8.66
C ARG A 195 2.05 -11.45 -8.82
N HIS A 196 3.06 -12.09 -8.23
CA HIS A 196 3.37 -13.51 -8.36
C HIS A 196 3.07 -14.34 -7.12
N ASN A 197 2.59 -13.71 -6.03
CA ASN A 197 2.31 -14.40 -4.77
C ASN A 197 1.29 -15.53 -4.89
N GLN A 198 0.33 -15.38 -5.79
CA GLN A 198 -0.77 -16.30 -5.99
C GLN A 198 -0.74 -16.98 -7.37
N ASP A 199 0.41 -17.14 -8.02
CA ASP A 199 0.54 -17.77 -9.35
C ASP A 199 -0.08 -19.16 -9.43
N LYS A 200 -0.18 -19.88 -8.30
CA LYS A 200 -0.89 -21.16 -8.20
C LYS A 200 -2.40 -21.03 -8.44
N VAL A 201 -3.00 -19.88 -8.10
CA VAL A 201 -4.42 -19.55 -8.28
C VAL A 201 -4.51 -18.11 -8.79
N PRO A 202 -4.18 -17.86 -10.07
CA PRO A 202 -3.99 -16.51 -10.60
C PRO A 202 -5.26 -15.64 -10.58
N GLU A 203 -6.45 -16.24 -10.46
CA GLU A 203 -7.71 -15.52 -10.33
C GLU A 203 -7.75 -14.63 -9.07
N ILE A 204 -6.92 -14.93 -8.06
CA ILE A 204 -6.87 -14.20 -6.79
C ILE A 204 -6.28 -12.80 -6.98
N ALA A 205 -5.18 -12.66 -7.72
CA ALA A 205 -4.54 -11.37 -7.99
C ALA A 205 -5.02 -10.74 -9.30
N GLY A 206 -5.45 -11.57 -10.26
CA GLY A 206 -5.76 -11.11 -11.62
C GLY A 206 -4.55 -10.40 -12.25
N LEU A 207 -4.76 -9.23 -12.80
CA LEU A 207 -3.69 -8.37 -13.34
C LEU A 207 -3.21 -7.31 -12.32
N VAL A 208 -3.53 -7.44 -11.05
CA VAL A 208 -3.38 -6.45 -9.96
C VAL A 208 -4.30 -5.24 -10.17
N ILE A 209 -4.34 -4.67 -11.36
CA ILE A 209 -5.36 -3.68 -11.73
C ILE A 209 -6.73 -4.40 -11.78
N PRO A 210 -7.73 -3.95 -11.01
CA PRO A 210 -9.06 -4.57 -11.01
C PRO A 210 -9.74 -4.51 -12.38
N GLU A 211 -10.61 -5.47 -12.66
CA GLU A 211 -11.44 -5.56 -13.86
C GLU A 211 -12.40 -4.36 -13.97
N LYS A 212 -12.97 -4.17 -15.16
CA LYS A 212 -14.05 -3.18 -15.43
C LYS A 212 -15.36 -3.67 -14.78
N ALA A 213 -15.48 -3.51 -13.47
CA ALA A 213 -16.65 -3.86 -12.69
C ALA A 213 -17.11 -2.65 -11.87
N TYR A 214 -18.30 -2.14 -12.14
CA TYR A 214 -18.78 -0.84 -11.64
C TYR A 214 -20.07 -0.93 -10.83
N THR A 215 -20.54 -2.16 -10.59
CA THR A 215 -21.65 -2.50 -9.69
C THR A 215 -21.26 -3.69 -8.82
N TYR A 216 -21.97 -3.90 -7.71
CA TYR A 216 -21.78 -5.08 -6.86
C TYR A 216 -21.92 -6.39 -7.66
N ASP A 217 -22.95 -6.49 -8.51
CA ASP A 217 -23.21 -7.70 -9.29
C ASP A 217 -22.10 -7.98 -10.31
N GLU A 218 -21.60 -6.93 -10.98
CA GLU A 218 -20.45 -7.06 -11.89
C GLU A 218 -19.18 -7.50 -11.14
N TYR A 219 -18.90 -6.91 -9.99
CA TYR A 219 -17.73 -7.24 -9.19
C TYR A 219 -17.81 -8.66 -8.63
N ASN A 220 -18.98 -9.06 -8.13
CA ASN A 220 -19.21 -10.41 -7.65
C ASN A 220 -19.00 -11.44 -8.78
N THR A 221 -19.59 -11.22 -9.96
CA THR A 221 -19.51 -12.16 -11.08
C THR A 221 -18.11 -12.23 -11.70
N GLN A 222 -17.46 -11.07 -11.88
CA GLN A 222 -16.19 -11.01 -12.59
C GLN A 222 -14.98 -11.36 -11.70
N ILE A 223 -15.09 -11.15 -10.39
CA ILE A 223 -13.98 -11.31 -9.46
C ILE A 223 -14.29 -12.38 -8.40
N PHE A 224 -15.26 -12.14 -7.51
CA PHE A 224 -15.47 -13.02 -6.36
C PHE A 224 -15.87 -14.44 -6.74
N ASP A 225 -16.75 -14.64 -7.71
CA ASP A 225 -17.18 -15.98 -8.13
C ASP A 225 -16.05 -16.74 -8.83
N LYS A 226 -15.18 -16.04 -9.56
CA LYS A 226 -13.99 -16.66 -10.15
C LYS A 226 -12.99 -17.07 -9.06
N VAL A 227 -12.73 -16.20 -8.08
CA VAL A 227 -11.86 -16.50 -6.94
C VAL A 227 -12.39 -17.69 -6.15
N LYS A 228 -13.69 -17.68 -5.77
CA LYS A 228 -14.35 -18.78 -5.05
C LYS A 228 -14.21 -20.11 -5.80
N LYS A 229 -14.47 -20.10 -7.10
CA LYS A 229 -14.38 -21.30 -7.93
C LYS A 229 -12.95 -21.81 -8.05
N ALA A 230 -11.98 -20.91 -8.21
CA ALA A 230 -10.58 -21.28 -8.41
C ALA A 230 -9.93 -21.82 -7.12
N ILE A 231 -10.28 -21.26 -5.94
CA ILE A 231 -9.71 -21.69 -4.66
C ILE A 231 -10.35 -22.98 -4.13
N ALA A 232 -11.60 -23.29 -4.47
CA ALA A 232 -12.36 -24.39 -3.91
C ALA A 232 -11.62 -25.76 -3.91
N PRO A 233 -10.86 -26.15 -4.95
CA PRO A 233 -10.10 -27.42 -4.93
C PRO A 233 -8.97 -27.45 -3.89
N TYR A 234 -8.49 -26.29 -3.43
CA TYR A 234 -7.36 -26.13 -2.50
C TYR A 234 -7.81 -25.89 -1.06
N ASP A 235 -9.06 -25.45 -0.87
CA ASP A 235 -9.66 -25.14 0.43
C ASP A 235 -10.96 -25.95 0.67
N PRO A 236 -10.86 -27.27 0.85
CA PRO A 236 -12.03 -28.12 1.05
C PRO A 236 -12.77 -27.87 2.36
N GLU A 237 -12.12 -27.22 3.33
CA GLU A 237 -12.69 -26.85 4.63
C GLU A 237 -13.37 -25.48 4.61
N HIS A 238 -13.29 -24.75 3.49
CA HIS A 238 -13.87 -23.41 3.30
C HIS A 238 -13.43 -22.38 4.36
N LEU A 239 -12.16 -22.44 4.77
CA LEU A 239 -11.58 -21.53 5.74
C LEU A 239 -11.28 -20.15 5.14
N LEU A 240 -11.01 -20.10 3.82
CA LEU A 240 -10.58 -18.86 3.16
C LEU A 240 -11.77 -18.07 2.61
N ASN A 241 -11.99 -16.91 3.22
CA ASN A 241 -13.03 -15.99 2.77
C ASN A 241 -12.57 -15.23 1.53
N HIS A 242 -13.41 -15.18 0.49
CA HIS A 242 -13.13 -14.48 -0.79
C HIS A 242 -12.83 -12.98 -0.65
N PHE A 243 -13.35 -12.30 0.38
CA PHE A 243 -13.01 -10.89 0.66
C PHE A 243 -11.54 -10.71 1.06
N PHE A 244 -10.96 -11.70 1.76
CA PHE A 244 -9.56 -11.67 2.15
C PHE A 244 -8.63 -12.30 1.10
N LEU A 245 -9.17 -13.19 0.24
CA LEU A 245 -8.40 -13.80 -0.84
C LEU A 245 -8.11 -12.81 -1.97
N ASN A 246 -9.04 -11.91 -2.29
CA ASN A 246 -8.86 -10.96 -3.39
C ASN A 246 -7.62 -10.11 -3.16
N SER A 247 -6.62 -10.26 -4.03
CA SER A 247 -5.31 -9.61 -3.94
C SER A 247 -5.05 -8.64 -5.09
N ARG A 248 -6.10 -7.99 -5.60
CA ARG A 248 -5.92 -6.87 -6.53
C ARG A 248 -5.34 -5.66 -5.80
N GLY A 249 -4.78 -4.74 -6.54
CA GLY A 249 -4.22 -3.50 -5.98
C GLY A 249 -5.25 -2.56 -5.35
N ALA A 250 -6.53 -2.79 -5.64
CA ALA A 250 -7.66 -2.23 -4.91
C ALA A 250 -8.74 -3.30 -4.73
N ILE A 251 -9.29 -3.40 -3.52
CA ILE A 251 -10.23 -4.44 -3.11
C ILE A 251 -11.53 -3.80 -2.66
N ALA A 252 -12.65 -4.18 -3.29
CA ALA A 252 -13.96 -3.75 -2.82
C ALA A 252 -14.38 -4.56 -1.57
N ARG A 253 -14.56 -3.87 -0.47
CA ARG A 253 -15.05 -4.38 0.81
C ARG A 253 -16.51 -3.98 0.98
N PHE A 254 -17.40 -4.59 0.20
CA PHE A 254 -18.84 -4.33 0.25
C PHE A 254 -19.44 -4.61 1.64
N ASP A 255 -18.85 -5.54 2.39
CA ASP A 255 -19.19 -5.81 3.79
C ASP A 255 -18.94 -4.62 4.73
N ARG A 256 -18.10 -3.67 4.32
CA ARG A 256 -17.73 -2.46 5.09
C ARG A 256 -18.11 -1.15 4.40
N GLY A 257 -18.60 -1.20 3.16
CA GLY A 257 -18.85 -0.01 2.33
C GLY A 257 -17.59 0.78 2.04
N ALA A 258 -16.50 0.10 1.68
CA ALA A 258 -15.21 0.72 1.38
C ALA A 258 -14.48 0.02 0.23
N ILE A 259 -13.61 0.78 -0.48
CA ILE A 259 -12.55 0.22 -1.34
C ILE A 259 -11.21 0.44 -0.65
N GLU A 260 -10.41 -0.61 -0.56
CA GLU A 260 -9.07 -0.63 0.03
C GLU A 260 -8.01 -0.60 -1.07
N ILE A 261 -7.20 0.46 -1.14
CA ILE A 261 -6.02 0.57 -2.01
C ILE A 261 -4.81 0.01 -1.25
N ARG A 262 -4.01 -0.86 -1.89
CA ARG A 262 -2.94 -1.64 -1.27
C ARG A 262 -1.55 -1.47 -1.89
N LEU A 263 -1.39 -0.60 -2.87
CA LEU A 263 -0.16 -0.53 -3.67
C LEU A 263 0.89 0.45 -3.12
N VAL A 264 0.59 1.20 -2.06
CA VAL A 264 1.58 2.13 -1.47
C VAL A 264 2.62 1.34 -0.69
N ASP A 265 3.88 1.41 -1.08
CA ASP A 265 5.01 0.95 -0.26
C ASP A 265 5.07 1.76 1.02
N ILE A 266 5.29 1.11 2.19
CA ILE A 266 5.50 1.84 3.45
C ILE A 266 6.67 2.82 3.33
N GLN A 267 6.52 4.01 3.86
CA GLN A 267 7.53 5.05 3.80
C GLN A 267 8.37 5.15 5.08
N GLU A 268 9.40 5.98 5.03
CA GLU A 268 10.35 6.18 6.11
C GLU A 268 9.75 6.77 7.40
N CYS A 269 8.56 7.36 7.32
CA CYS A 269 7.88 7.92 8.50
C CYS A 269 6.38 8.17 8.24
N PRO A 270 5.54 8.20 9.28
CA PRO A 270 4.09 8.40 9.14
C PRO A 270 3.67 9.66 8.40
N ASN A 271 4.43 10.75 8.53
CA ASN A 271 4.10 11.97 7.78
C ASN A 271 4.26 11.78 6.27
N ALA A 272 5.21 10.95 5.82
CA ALA A 272 5.38 10.62 4.40
C ALA A 272 4.22 9.76 3.90
N ASP A 273 3.85 8.71 4.64
CA ASP A 273 2.71 7.84 4.31
C ASP A 273 1.41 8.64 4.24
N ILE A 274 1.13 9.47 5.26
CA ILE A 274 -0.07 10.31 5.30
C ILE A 274 -0.09 11.33 4.16
N ALA A 275 1.05 11.90 3.78
CA ALA A 275 1.12 12.85 2.68
C ALA A 275 0.80 12.19 1.33
N ILE A 276 1.27 10.94 1.10
CA ILE A 276 0.93 10.17 -0.10
C ILE A 276 -0.57 9.88 -0.14
N VAL A 277 -1.16 9.29 0.91
CA VAL A 277 -2.57 8.90 0.87
C VAL A 277 -3.52 10.11 0.83
N GLU A 278 -3.13 11.25 1.40
CA GLU A 278 -3.89 12.49 1.26
C GLU A 278 -3.84 13.02 -0.18
N LEU A 279 -2.67 12.97 -0.84
CA LEU A 279 -2.53 13.31 -2.26
C LEU A 279 -3.32 12.34 -3.15
N GLU A 280 -3.35 11.05 -2.84
CA GLU A 280 -4.17 10.07 -3.56
C GLU A 280 -5.66 10.45 -3.50
N ILE A 281 -6.20 10.78 -2.33
CA ILE A 281 -7.60 11.19 -2.19
C ILE A 281 -7.88 12.47 -2.98
N ALA A 282 -7.01 13.48 -2.89
CA ALA A 282 -7.16 14.72 -3.65
C ALA A 282 -7.14 14.46 -5.16
N THR A 283 -6.25 13.56 -5.61
CA THR A 283 -6.16 13.14 -7.01
C THR A 283 -7.39 12.39 -7.47
N LEU A 284 -7.88 11.42 -6.68
CA LEU A 284 -9.10 10.66 -6.99
C LEU A 284 -10.33 11.55 -7.11
N LYS A 285 -10.49 12.53 -6.21
CA LYS A 285 -11.56 13.54 -6.31
C LYS A 285 -11.44 14.36 -7.59
N ALA A 286 -10.22 14.73 -7.96
CA ALA A 286 -9.97 15.51 -9.17
C ALA A 286 -10.20 14.69 -10.45
N ILE A 287 -9.86 13.39 -10.46
CA ILE A 287 -10.19 12.46 -11.55
C ILE A 287 -11.71 12.31 -11.65
N ALA A 288 -12.39 11.95 -10.57
CA ALA A 288 -13.85 11.68 -10.59
C ALA A 288 -14.67 12.90 -11.04
N SER A 289 -14.26 14.11 -10.65
CA SER A 289 -14.92 15.36 -11.03
C SER A 289 -14.53 15.91 -12.40
N GLY A 290 -13.49 15.36 -13.05
CA GLY A 290 -12.93 15.92 -14.29
C GLY A 290 -12.18 17.24 -14.09
N LYS A 291 -11.85 17.63 -12.85
CA LYS A 291 -11.18 18.91 -12.52
C LYS A 291 -9.83 19.08 -13.25
N LEU A 292 -9.12 17.98 -13.49
CA LEU A 292 -7.82 18.00 -14.18
C LEU A 292 -7.95 17.84 -15.70
N ALA A 293 -9.03 17.26 -16.18
CA ALA A 293 -9.17 16.84 -17.58
C ALA A 293 -8.99 17.99 -18.58
N ASN A 294 -8.25 17.76 -19.64
CA ASN A 294 -8.08 18.73 -20.74
C ASN A 294 -9.13 18.54 -21.85
N GLY A 295 -9.09 19.41 -22.87
CA GLY A 295 -10.05 19.41 -23.96
C GLY A 295 -10.08 18.16 -24.86
N LYS A 296 -9.21 17.17 -24.62
CA LYS A 296 -9.26 15.85 -25.28
C LYS A 296 -10.17 14.85 -24.56
N ALA A 297 -10.48 15.10 -23.29
CA ALA A 297 -11.46 14.33 -22.56
C ALA A 297 -12.90 14.80 -22.93
N PRO A 298 -13.92 13.94 -22.80
CA PRO A 298 -15.31 14.32 -23.05
C PRO A 298 -15.79 15.48 -22.20
N HIS A 299 -16.61 16.37 -22.75
CA HIS A 299 -17.06 17.60 -22.08
C HIS A 299 -18.26 17.41 -21.15
N THR A 300 -19.09 16.38 -21.38
CA THR A 300 -20.23 16.11 -20.49
C THR A 300 -19.84 15.11 -19.41
N MET A 301 -20.33 15.30 -18.18
CA MET A 301 -20.04 14.37 -17.07
C MET A 301 -20.49 12.94 -17.36
N LYS A 302 -21.55 12.74 -18.13
CA LYS A 302 -21.99 11.41 -18.51
C LYS A 302 -20.95 10.71 -19.39
N GLU A 303 -20.56 11.36 -20.49
CA GLU A 303 -19.55 10.81 -21.41
C GLU A 303 -18.19 10.67 -20.74
N TYR A 304 -17.82 11.60 -19.84
CA TYR A 304 -16.58 11.54 -19.06
C TYR A 304 -16.53 10.33 -18.13
N ARG A 305 -17.63 10.02 -17.43
CA ARG A 305 -17.71 8.81 -16.59
C ARG A 305 -17.61 7.52 -17.42
N GLU A 306 -18.23 7.47 -18.57
CA GLU A 306 -18.11 6.35 -19.52
C GLU A 306 -16.65 6.22 -20.01
N PHE A 307 -16.02 7.33 -20.34
CA PHE A 307 -14.60 7.39 -20.73
C PHE A 307 -13.67 6.86 -19.63
N LEU A 308 -13.83 7.27 -18.35
CA LEU A 308 -13.03 6.73 -17.24
C LEU A 308 -13.20 5.21 -17.08
N ARG A 309 -14.38 4.68 -17.34
CA ARG A 309 -14.71 3.24 -17.23
C ARG A 309 -14.12 2.42 -18.37
N ASP A 310 -13.79 3.01 -19.50
CA ASP A 310 -13.39 2.26 -20.70
C ASP A 310 -11.89 1.93 -20.78
N PHE A 311 -11.05 2.46 -19.91
CA PHE A 311 -9.61 2.17 -19.92
C PHE A 311 -9.32 0.67 -19.81
N ASP A 312 -8.47 0.19 -20.71
CA ASP A 312 -8.10 -1.22 -20.80
C ASP A 312 -7.27 -1.69 -19.60
N THR A 313 -7.71 -2.79 -18.97
CA THR A 313 -7.10 -3.32 -17.75
C THR A 313 -5.68 -3.84 -18.00
N ALA A 314 -5.42 -4.48 -19.14
CA ALA A 314 -4.09 -5.03 -19.46
C ALA A 314 -3.10 -3.89 -19.68
N ARG A 315 -3.48 -2.84 -20.40
CA ARG A 315 -2.62 -1.68 -20.63
C ARG A 315 -2.32 -0.90 -19.35
N LEU A 316 -3.29 -0.78 -18.43
CA LEU A 316 -3.06 -0.21 -17.10
C LEU A 316 -2.11 -1.09 -16.28
N SER A 317 -2.22 -2.42 -16.36
CA SER A 317 -1.33 -3.36 -15.68
C SER A 317 0.10 -3.33 -16.26
N GLU A 318 0.25 -3.18 -17.57
CA GLU A 318 1.55 -2.96 -18.20
C GLU A 318 2.20 -1.67 -17.69
N MET A 319 1.45 -0.59 -17.63
CA MET A 319 1.92 0.69 -17.08
C MET A 319 2.32 0.55 -15.60
N LEU A 320 1.54 -0.20 -14.77
CA LEU A 320 1.92 -0.50 -13.39
C LEU A 320 3.27 -1.23 -13.33
N THR A 321 3.50 -2.19 -14.23
CA THR A 321 4.80 -2.90 -14.30
C THR A 321 5.94 -1.95 -14.64
N GLN A 322 5.74 -1.03 -15.57
CA GLN A 322 6.73 -0.03 -15.97
C GLN A 322 7.03 0.94 -14.80
N THR A 323 6.01 1.43 -14.11
CA THR A 323 6.19 2.32 -12.94
C THR A 323 6.78 1.59 -11.74
N SER A 324 6.48 0.31 -11.54
CA SER A 324 7.15 -0.50 -10.50
C SER A 324 8.65 -0.64 -10.79
N ARG A 325 9.04 -0.75 -12.07
CA ARG A 325 10.45 -0.87 -12.45
C ARG A 325 11.19 0.47 -12.38
N ASP A 326 10.64 1.52 -12.99
CA ASP A 326 11.35 2.78 -13.24
C ASP A 326 10.83 3.95 -12.36
N ALA A 327 9.75 3.75 -11.59
CA ALA A 327 9.07 4.72 -10.71
C ALA A 327 8.85 6.08 -11.40
N GLU A 328 9.38 7.17 -10.82
CA GLU A 328 9.26 8.54 -11.32
C GLU A 328 9.85 8.76 -12.72
N ASP A 329 10.78 7.90 -13.16
CA ASP A 329 11.45 8.01 -14.46
C ASP A 329 10.67 7.33 -15.61
N THR A 330 9.58 6.61 -15.30
CA THR A 330 8.73 5.94 -16.31
C THR A 330 8.15 6.94 -17.29
N VAL A 331 8.37 6.71 -18.58
CA VAL A 331 7.80 7.55 -19.64
C VAL A 331 6.40 7.09 -19.97
N ILE A 332 5.44 8.00 -19.86
CA ILE A 332 4.03 7.79 -20.20
C ILE A 332 3.76 8.44 -21.56
N ASP A 333 3.40 7.62 -22.55
CA ASP A 333 3.02 8.04 -23.89
C ASP A 333 1.66 7.42 -24.24
N TRP A 334 0.63 7.83 -23.49
CA TRP A 334 -0.75 7.41 -23.67
C TRP A 334 -1.66 8.62 -23.60
N SER A 335 -2.00 9.18 -24.76
CA SER A 335 -2.68 10.48 -24.87
C SER A 335 -4.03 10.54 -24.16
N GLU A 336 -4.84 9.47 -24.24
CA GLU A 336 -6.14 9.39 -23.59
C GLU A 336 -5.98 9.34 -22.06
N TYR A 337 -5.00 8.61 -21.56
CA TYR A 337 -4.70 8.55 -20.14
C TYR A 337 -4.21 9.90 -19.60
N LEU A 338 -3.28 10.53 -20.31
CA LEU A 338 -2.76 11.86 -19.94
C LEU A 338 -3.84 12.95 -19.99
N ALA A 339 -4.85 12.79 -20.87
CA ALA A 339 -5.97 13.73 -20.96
C ALA A 339 -6.81 13.78 -19.67
N VAL A 340 -6.90 12.67 -18.92
CA VAL A 340 -7.58 12.62 -17.60
C VAL A 340 -6.91 13.56 -16.60
N PHE A 341 -5.59 13.69 -16.69
CA PHE A 341 -4.75 14.48 -15.78
C PHE A 341 -4.39 15.87 -16.34
N GLY A 342 -4.92 16.24 -17.50
CA GLY A 342 -4.68 17.56 -18.11
C GLY A 342 -3.33 17.71 -18.79
N MET A 343 -2.58 16.62 -18.99
CA MET A 343 -1.29 16.63 -19.66
C MET A 343 -1.43 16.39 -21.17
N GLU A 344 -0.50 16.95 -21.96
CA GLU A 344 -0.40 16.76 -23.40
C GLU A 344 0.99 16.22 -23.78
N GLY A 345 1.02 15.46 -24.88
CA GLY A 345 2.26 14.84 -25.35
C GLY A 345 2.67 13.65 -24.49
N LYS A 346 3.97 13.45 -24.30
CA LYS A 346 4.54 12.46 -23.40
C LYS A 346 5.25 13.15 -22.23
N CYS A 347 5.24 12.52 -21.07
CA CYS A 347 5.92 13.01 -19.88
C CYS A 347 6.46 11.83 -19.06
N THR A 348 7.31 12.10 -18.08
CA THR A 348 7.63 11.10 -17.06
C THR A 348 6.51 11.03 -16.01
N ALA A 349 6.41 9.91 -15.30
CA ALA A 349 5.45 9.74 -14.21
C ALA A 349 5.71 10.75 -13.07
N GLY A 350 6.98 11.11 -12.82
CA GLY A 350 7.34 12.17 -11.88
C GLY A 350 6.88 13.56 -12.31
N GLU A 351 6.99 13.89 -13.62
CA GLU A 351 6.44 15.14 -14.15
C GLU A 351 4.91 15.18 -14.06
N LEU A 352 4.25 14.05 -14.31
CA LEU A 352 2.80 13.92 -14.14
C LEU A 352 2.38 14.14 -12.69
N TRP A 353 3.06 13.50 -11.73
CA TRP A 353 2.75 13.70 -10.31
C TRP A 353 2.98 15.14 -9.84
N LYS A 354 4.03 15.78 -10.33
CA LYS A 354 4.27 17.20 -10.03
C LYS A 354 3.15 18.09 -10.57
N HIS A 355 2.70 17.84 -11.79
CA HIS A 355 1.57 18.54 -12.40
C HIS A 355 0.28 18.35 -11.59
N VAL A 356 -0.04 17.10 -11.22
CA VAL A 356 -1.21 16.77 -10.40
C VAL A 356 -1.12 17.43 -9.02
N PHE A 357 0.03 17.32 -8.34
CA PHE A 357 0.25 17.96 -7.05
C PHE A 357 0.03 19.48 -7.11
N ASP A 358 0.59 20.16 -8.10
CA ASP A 358 0.40 21.60 -8.26
C ASP A 358 -1.06 22.01 -8.44
N ALA A 359 -1.87 21.15 -9.07
CA ALA A 359 -3.29 21.38 -9.28
C ALA A 359 -4.17 21.10 -8.04
N VAL A 360 -3.74 20.18 -7.14
CA VAL A 360 -4.55 19.73 -5.99
C VAL A 360 -3.93 20.08 -4.62
N LYS A 361 -2.73 20.65 -4.54
CA LYS A 361 -2.03 20.95 -3.28
C LYS A 361 -2.80 21.87 -2.34
N GLY A 362 -3.74 22.66 -2.86
CA GLY A 362 -4.65 23.48 -2.06
C GLY A 362 -5.66 22.68 -1.23
N ASP A 363 -5.90 21.43 -1.62
CA ASP A 363 -6.82 20.51 -0.96
C ASP A 363 -6.13 19.66 0.13
N LEU A 364 -4.78 19.76 0.27
CA LEU A 364 -3.98 19.04 1.26
C LEU A 364 -3.78 19.87 2.53
N THR A 365 -3.61 19.19 3.67
CA THR A 365 -3.13 19.81 4.90
C THR A 365 -1.76 20.46 4.68
N GLU A 366 -1.42 21.48 5.49
CA GLU A 366 -0.13 22.16 5.40
C GLU A 366 1.05 21.17 5.59
N VAL A 367 0.91 20.21 6.51
CA VAL A 367 1.94 19.20 6.78
C VAL A 367 2.17 18.33 5.54
N SER A 368 1.11 17.76 4.99
CA SER A 368 1.20 16.87 3.82
C SER A 368 1.72 17.62 2.59
N ARG A 369 1.29 18.86 2.37
CA ARG A 369 1.78 19.72 1.29
C ARG A 369 3.30 19.91 1.38
N ASN A 370 3.79 20.34 2.55
CA ASN A 370 5.22 20.57 2.76
C ASN A 370 6.05 19.28 2.64
N VAL A 371 5.51 18.14 3.09
CA VAL A 371 6.15 16.84 2.97
C VAL A 371 6.19 16.40 1.49
N MET A 372 5.08 16.52 0.76
CA MET A 372 5.03 16.14 -0.65
C MET A 372 5.92 17.01 -1.53
N GLU A 373 6.03 18.32 -1.28
CA GLU A 373 6.97 19.18 -2.00
C GLU A 373 8.42 18.67 -1.88
N GLN A 374 8.82 18.25 -0.68
CA GLN A 374 10.15 17.69 -0.43
C GLN A 374 10.33 16.30 -1.07
N MET A 375 9.31 15.43 -0.99
CA MET A 375 9.35 14.10 -1.59
C MET A 375 9.45 14.20 -3.12
N LEU A 376 8.64 15.02 -3.76
CA LEU A 376 8.68 15.23 -5.22
C LEU A 376 10.00 15.86 -5.70
N ALA A 377 10.65 16.68 -4.86
CA ALA A 377 11.96 17.23 -5.17
C ALA A 377 13.09 16.20 -5.02
N ARG A 378 12.99 15.29 -4.03
CA ARG A 378 13.97 14.22 -3.76
C ARG A 378 13.88 13.07 -4.77
N GLY A 379 12.69 12.79 -5.27
CA GLY A 379 12.29 11.55 -5.91
C GLY A 379 11.81 10.51 -4.90
N THR A 380 11.49 9.29 -5.36
CA THR A 380 11.03 8.20 -4.49
C THR A 380 12.08 7.81 -3.45
N LEU A 381 11.64 7.21 -2.34
CA LEU A 381 12.56 6.67 -1.33
C LEU A 381 13.49 5.62 -1.94
N SER A 382 12.97 4.80 -2.85
CA SER A 382 13.75 3.81 -3.60
C SER A 382 14.88 4.45 -4.40
N SER A 383 14.62 5.54 -5.11
CA SER A 383 15.66 6.28 -5.84
C SER A 383 16.71 6.89 -4.92
N ALA A 384 16.30 7.37 -3.74
CA ALA A 384 17.22 7.90 -2.74
C ALA A 384 18.11 6.78 -2.14
N LEU A 385 17.54 5.62 -1.84
CA LEU A 385 18.29 4.44 -1.38
C LEU A 385 19.24 3.92 -2.44
N TYR A 386 18.80 3.85 -3.69
CA TYR A 386 19.67 3.42 -4.80
C TYR A 386 20.85 4.37 -5.03
N ARG A 387 20.64 5.69 -4.91
CA ARG A 387 21.75 6.67 -4.96
C ARG A 387 22.75 6.48 -3.83
N ALA A 388 22.31 6.03 -2.67
CA ALA A 388 23.19 5.81 -1.51
C ALA A 388 23.95 4.47 -1.56
N LEU A 389 23.33 3.42 -2.11
CA LEU A 389 23.80 2.04 -2.01
C LEU A 389 24.34 1.46 -3.32
N GLY A 390 23.80 1.85 -4.49
CA GLY A 390 24.15 1.29 -5.79
C GLY A 390 23.67 -0.15 -6.01
N ASP A 391 24.28 -0.86 -7.00
CA ASP A 391 23.82 -2.18 -7.45
C ASP A 391 24.16 -3.34 -6.49
N ALA A 392 25.31 -3.27 -5.82
CA ALA A 392 25.86 -4.40 -5.05
C ALA A 392 26.43 -3.95 -3.68
N PRO A 393 25.58 -3.41 -2.79
CA PRO A 393 26.04 -2.98 -1.47
C PRO A 393 26.41 -4.18 -0.58
N SER A 394 27.38 -3.97 0.30
CA SER A 394 27.69 -4.98 1.32
C SER A 394 26.62 -5.04 2.41
N ARG A 395 26.59 -6.12 3.18
CA ARG A 395 25.72 -6.22 4.36
C ARG A 395 25.88 -5.04 5.31
N LYS A 396 27.11 -4.56 5.49
CA LYS A 396 27.41 -3.41 6.35
C LYS A 396 26.80 -2.12 5.81
N ASP A 397 26.80 -1.92 4.49
CA ASP A 397 26.21 -0.75 3.85
C ASP A 397 24.70 -0.75 4.05
N PHE A 398 24.04 -1.89 3.87
CA PHE A 398 22.62 -2.05 4.19
C PHE A 398 22.32 -1.71 5.64
N VAL A 399 23.03 -2.30 6.59
CA VAL A 399 22.81 -2.04 8.02
C VAL A 399 23.00 -0.55 8.33
N THR A 400 24.02 0.08 7.76
CA THR A 400 24.28 1.50 7.96
C THR A 400 23.15 2.37 7.42
N GLU A 401 22.68 2.07 6.20
CA GLU A 401 21.69 2.91 5.53
C GLU A 401 20.27 2.71 6.07
N TYR A 402 19.88 1.45 6.33
CA TYR A 402 18.56 1.15 6.89
C TYR A 402 18.42 1.54 8.37
N LYS A 403 19.52 1.67 9.13
CA LYS A 403 19.49 2.33 10.45
C LYS A 403 19.12 3.81 10.35
N LYS A 404 19.47 4.50 9.25
CA LYS A 404 19.00 5.88 9.02
C LYS A 404 17.49 5.94 8.74
N LEU A 405 16.93 4.93 8.06
CA LEU A 405 15.48 4.81 7.91
C LEU A 405 14.77 4.60 9.25
N ALA A 406 15.31 3.70 10.09
CA ALA A 406 14.78 3.51 11.44
C ALA A 406 14.86 4.79 12.28
N ASP A 407 15.91 5.60 12.11
CA ASP A 407 16.02 6.91 12.74
C ASP A 407 15.02 7.93 12.18
N CYS A 408 14.73 7.88 10.88
CA CYS A 408 13.66 8.68 10.28
C CYS A 408 12.29 8.35 10.90
N LEU A 409 11.98 7.06 11.08
CA LEU A 409 10.78 6.61 11.76
C LEU A 409 10.73 7.08 13.22
N ALA A 410 11.85 6.97 13.94
CA ALA A 410 11.95 7.36 15.34
C ALA A 410 11.75 8.87 15.58
N HIS A 411 11.93 9.71 14.55
CA HIS A 411 11.82 11.17 14.63
C HIS A 411 10.74 11.77 13.72
N ASN A 412 9.99 10.94 13.00
CA ASN A 412 8.96 11.34 12.02
C ASN A 412 9.49 12.36 11.01
N ARG A 413 10.62 12.05 10.37
CA ARG A 413 11.31 12.92 9.41
C ARG A 413 11.65 12.20 8.12
N LEU A 414 11.78 12.96 7.05
CA LEU A 414 12.13 12.43 5.74
C LEU A 414 13.60 11.98 5.68
N TYR A 415 13.85 10.93 4.90
CA TYR A 415 15.19 10.40 4.63
C TYR A 415 15.94 11.29 3.62
N GLY A 416 17.24 11.52 3.89
CA GLY A 416 18.13 12.27 2.99
C GLY A 416 17.87 13.77 2.91
N LEU A 417 17.01 14.31 3.78
CA LEU A 417 16.76 15.75 3.92
C LEU A 417 17.25 16.19 5.31
N ASN A 418 18.19 17.14 5.33
CA ASN A 418 18.77 17.73 6.55
C ASN A 418 17.90 18.87 7.09
#